data_7f65c79ec7d8d875bfe9384b8d9f0b2e
#
_entry.id   7f65c79ec7d8d875bfe9384b8d9f0b2e
#
_cell.length_a   1.000
_cell.length_b   1.000
_cell.length_c   1.000
_cell.angle_alpha   90.00
_cell.angle_beta   90.00
_cell.angle_gamma   90.00
#
_symmetry.space_group_name_H-M   'P 1'
#
loop_
_entity.id
_entity.type
_entity.pdbx_description
1 polymer ?
#
loop_
_entity_poly.entity_id
_entity_poly.type
_entity_poly.pdbx_seq_one_letter_code
_entity_poly.pdbx_strand_id
1 'polypeptide(L)'
;EIPMKSYLRFLSRNRLYTVIMAAGLSVSLAFVIIMSCFVWQQYRVGRQYPDFERVYILGQGGSIFSRPAIGFMAKDQIPDVEGSTRIVNYSRILATETEQIGVMEAFRIMPDFFDFFPCRFIAGGKEGVQVAGSVAISKSLATRLGGEDIIGKTLYFDGQQCTVCAVYEDFKDSIFHERDILICDNYPDASEYPYLNHI
;
A
#
# COMPACT_ATOMS: atom_id res chain seq x y z
N GLU A 1 -45.93 -31.52 -8.51
CA GLU A 1 -44.85 -31.70 -7.52
C GLU A 1 -44.11 -33.00 -7.84
N ILE A 2 -42.87 -32.93 -8.27
CA ILE A 2 -42.04 -34.12 -8.51
C ILE A 2 -41.55 -34.58 -7.14
N PRO A 3 -41.91 -35.75 -6.68
CA PRO A 3 -41.57 -36.20 -5.36
C PRO A 3 -40.04 -36.35 -5.25
N MET A 4 -39.42 -35.71 -4.29
CA MET A 4 -37.96 -35.65 -4.04
C MET A 4 -37.32 -37.06 -4.06
N LYS A 5 -38.06 -38.10 -3.65
CA LYS A 5 -37.62 -39.50 -3.74
C LYS A 5 -37.40 -40.00 -5.17
N SER A 6 -38.19 -39.53 -6.14
CA SER A 6 -38.03 -39.88 -7.57
C SER A 6 -36.79 -39.28 -8.17
N TYR A 7 -36.50 -38.04 -7.78
CA TYR A 7 -35.28 -37.32 -8.21
C TYR A 7 -34.01 -37.99 -7.69
N LEU A 8 -33.98 -38.31 -6.40
CA LEU A 8 -32.83 -39.00 -5.79
C LEU A 8 -32.59 -40.38 -6.42
N ARG A 9 -33.67 -41.12 -6.77
CA ARG A 9 -33.54 -42.40 -7.48
C ARG A 9 -33.02 -42.25 -8.89
N PHE A 10 -33.40 -41.20 -9.59
CA PHE A 10 -32.84 -40.87 -10.94
C PHE A 10 -31.35 -40.55 -10.83
N LEU A 11 -30.92 -39.74 -9.90
CA LEU A 11 -29.51 -39.39 -9.67
C LEU A 11 -28.67 -40.63 -9.35
N SER A 12 -29.18 -41.52 -8.49
CA SER A 12 -28.46 -42.75 -8.11
C SER A 12 -28.31 -43.74 -9.26
N ARG A 13 -29.27 -43.76 -10.22
CA ARG A 13 -29.24 -44.65 -11.41
C ARG A 13 -28.29 -44.13 -12.49
N ASN A 14 -28.10 -42.80 -12.58
CA ASN A 14 -27.24 -42.16 -13.58
C ASN A 14 -25.99 -41.53 -12.92
N ARG A 15 -25.21 -42.32 -12.21
CA ARG A 15 -24.10 -41.89 -11.38
C ARG A 15 -23.08 -41.05 -12.15
N LEU A 16 -22.69 -41.47 -13.36
CA LEU A 16 -21.71 -40.77 -14.18
C LEU A 16 -22.19 -39.35 -14.53
N TYR A 17 -23.42 -39.25 -15.02
CA TYR A 17 -24.04 -37.94 -15.32
C TYR A 17 -24.12 -37.04 -14.11
N THR A 18 -24.53 -37.58 -12.97
CA THR A 18 -24.62 -36.84 -11.70
C THR A 18 -23.28 -36.31 -11.23
N VAL A 19 -22.22 -37.13 -11.34
CA VAL A 19 -20.85 -36.72 -10.99
C VAL A 19 -20.35 -35.61 -11.90
N ILE A 20 -20.57 -35.72 -13.20
CA ILE A 20 -20.16 -34.68 -14.16
C ILE A 20 -20.88 -33.35 -13.87
N MET A 21 -22.19 -33.40 -13.66
CA MET A 21 -22.99 -32.22 -13.36
C MET A 21 -22.58 -31.60 -12.02
N ALA A 22 -22.36 -32.42 -10.99
CA ALA A 22 -21.92 -31.95 -9.67
C ALA A 22 -20.51 -31.32 -9.75
N ALA A 23 -19.59 -31.95 -10.47
CA ALA A 23 -18.25 -31.42 -10.68
C ALA A 23 -18.29 -30.06 -11.42
N GLY A 24 -19.06 -29.96 -12.49
CA GLY A 24 -19.21 -28.70 -13.23
C GLY A 24 -19.80 -27.57 -12.39
N LEU A 25 -20.86 -27.91 -11.61
CA LEU A 25 -21.45 -26.94 -10.69
C LEU A 25 -20.49 -26.51 -9.58
N SER A 26 -19.73 -27.46 -9.02
CA SER A 26 -18.73 -27.17 -7.98
C SER A 26 -17.64 -26.24 -8.48
N VAL A 27 -17.10 -26.48 -9.69
CA VAL A 27 -16.09 -25.62 -10.31
C VAL A 27 -16.64 -24.20 -10.56
N SER A 28 -17.85 -24.11 -11.10
CA SER A 28 -18.51 -22.83 -11.34
C SER A 28 -18.76 -22.06 -10.06
N LEU A 29 -19.23 -22.72 -9.01
CA LEU A 29 -19.50 -22.10 -7.70
C LEU A 29 -18.18 -21.65 -7.04
N ALA A 30 -17.14 -22.46 -7.11
CA ALA A 30 -15.82 -22.11 -6.60
C ALA A 30 -15.29 -20.85 -7.28
N PHE A 31 -15.43 -20.75 -8.61
CA PHE A 31 -15.03 -19.56 -9.35
C PHE A 31 -15.81 -18.31 -8.91
N VAL A 32 -17.13 -18.40 -8.78
CA VAL A 32 -17.97 -17.29 -8.32
C VAL A 32 -17.57 -16.85 -6.91
N ILE A 33 -17.30 -17.79 -6.00
CA ILE A 33 -16.86 -17.46 -4.63
C ILE A 33 -15.52 -16.73 -4.67
N ILE A 34 -14.54 -17.25 -5.40
CA ILE A 34 -13.20 -16.63 -5.51
C ILE A 34 -13.32 -15.21 -6.07
N MET A 35 -14.07 -15.03 -7.16
CA MET A 35 -14.27 -13.71 -7.76
C MET A 35 -15.00 -12.76 -6.83
N SER A 36 -16.01 -13.25 -6.09
CA SER A 36 -16.73 -12.43 -5.10
C SER A 36 -15.82 -12.01 -3.96
N CYS A 37 -14.97 -12.90 -3.45
CA CYS A 37 -13.97 -12.57 -2.42
C CYS A 37 -12.97 -11.52 -2.93
N PHE A 38 -12.49 -11.69 -4.17
CA PHE A 38 -11.58 -10.73 -4.79
C PHE A 38 -12.21 -9.33 -4.93
N VAL A 39 -13.43 -9.27 -5.47
CA VAL A 39 -14.16 -7.99 -5.60
C VAL A 39 -14.39 -7.35 -4.23
N TRP A 40 -14.78 -8.15 -3.25
CA TRP A 40 -14.98 -7.68 -1.88
C TRP A 40 -13.69 -7.11 -1.28
N GLN A 41 -12.57 -7.78 -1.48
CA GLN A 41 -11.25 -7.31 -1.03
C GLN A 41 -10.89 -5.98 -1.70
N GLN A 42 -11.05 -5.86 -3.03
CA GLN A 42 -10.79 -4.64 -3.76
C GLN A 42 -11.69 -3.48 -3.30
N TYR A 43 -12.95 -3.75 -3.01
CA TYR A 43 -13.88 -2.74 -2.54
C TYR A 43 -13.54 -2.17 -1.16
N ARG A 44 -12.82 -2.93 -0.34
CA ARG A 44 -12.38 -2.50 1.00
C ARG A 44 -11.10 -1.66 0.98
N VAL A 45 -10.31 -1.77 -0.09
CA VAL A 45 -9.03 -1.06 -0.21
C VAL A 45 -9.25 0.46 -0.09
N GLY A 46 -8.52 1.07 0.84
CA GLY A 46 -8.53 2.51 1.07
C GLY A 46 -9.68 3.03 1.95
N ARG A 47 -10.79 2.30 2.12
CA ARG A 47 -11.94 2.75 2.92
C ARG A 47 -11.66 2.89 4.42
N GLN A 48 -10.54 2.41 4.86
CA GLN A 48 -10.07 2.58 6.24
C GLN A 48 -9.57 4.00 6.54
N TYR A 49 -9.28 4.78 5.49
CA TYR A 49 -8.81 6.14 5.66
C TYR A 49 -9.97 7.12 5.80
N PRO A 50 -9.91 8.06 6.74
CA PRO A 50 -10.87 9.13 6.82
C PRO A 50 -10.87 9.92 5.49
N ASP A 51 -12.04 10.38 5.09
CA ASP A 51 -12.22 11.19 3.87
C ASP A 51 -11.72 10.55 2.56
N PHE A 52 -11.59 9.22 2.50
CA PHE A 52 -11.16 8.51 1.29
C PHE A 52 -11.94 8.92 0.04
N GLU A 53 -13.23 9.21 0.18
CA GLU A 53 -14.09 9.65 -0.94
C GLU A 53 -13.70 11.04 -1.48
N ARG A 54 -12.91 11.80 -0.75
CA ARG A 54 -12.41 13.14 -1.12
C ARG A 54 -10.95 13.12 -1.57
N VAL A 55 -10.29 11.96 -1.53
CA VAL A 55 -8.91 11.80 -1.96
C VAL A 55 -8.87 11.40 -3.43
N TYR A 56 -8.22 12.20 -4.24
CA TYR A 56 -8.09 11.99 -5.69
C TYR A 56 -6.61 11.83 -6.06
N ILE A 57 -6.36 10.95 -7.01
CA ILE A 57 -5.03 10.77 -7.60
C ILE A 57 -4.94 11.66 -8.83
N LEU A 58 -3.97 12.58 -8.83
CA LEU A 58 -3.69 13.42 -9.98
C LEU A 58 -2.86 12.63 -10.99
N GLY A 59 -3.42 12.42 -12.17
CA GLY A 59 -2.76 11.78 -13.31
C GLY A 59 -2.57 12.73 -14.48
N GLN A 60 -1.66 12.41 -15.38
CA GLN A 60 -1.43 13.16 -16.61
C GLN A 60 -1.36 12.21 -17.81
N GLY A 61 -2.09 12.50 -18.87
CA GLY A 61 -2.04 11.75 -20.13
C GLY A 61 -2.46 10.29 -20.01
N GLY A 62 -3.38 9.95 -19.10
CA GLY A 62 -3.83 8.58 -18.86
C GLY A 62 -2.92 7.77 -17.91
N SER A 63 -1.88 8.38 -17.37
CA SER A 63 -1.00 7.80 -16.36
C SER A 63 -1.37 8.32 -14.97
N ILE A 64 -1.22 7.47 -13.95
CA ILE A 64 -1.32 7.88 -12.53
C ILE A 64 -0.11 8.66 -12.05
N PHE A 65 0.94 8.74 -12.88
CA PHE A 65 2.13 9.54 -12.57
C PHE A 65 1.92 10.96 -13.05
N SER A 66 2.15 11.92 -12.17
CA SER A 66 2.11 13.35 -12.46
C SER A 66 3.42 14.01 -12.07
N ARG A 67 3.68 15.19 -12.63
CA ARG A 67 4.82 16.00 -12.21
C ARG A 67 4.61 16.49 -10.77
N PRO A 68 5.66 16.52 -9.95
CA PRO A 68 5.56 16.96 -8.55
C PRO A 68 4.89 18.33 -8.38
N ALA A 69 5.18 19.26 -9.27
CA ALA A 69 4.63 20.61 -9.23
C ALA A 69 3.11 20.69 -9.37
N ILE A 70 2.45 19.70 -10.01
CA ILE A 70 1.01 19.75 -10.27
C ILE A 70 0.21 19.73 -8.96
N GLY A 71 0.62 18.94 -7.98
CA GLY A 71 -0.06 18.90 -6.67
C GLY A 71 -0.01 20.24 -5.94
N PHE A 72 1.17 20.89 -5.92
CA PHE A 72 1.33 22.21 -5.32
C PHE A 72 0.52 23.28 -6.06
N MET A 73 0.57 23.27 -7.40
CA MET A 73 -0.21 24.21 -8.22
C MET A 73 -1.72 24.00 -8.04
N ALA A 74 -2.18 22.76 -7.92
CA ALA A 74 -3.60 22.47 -7.69
C ALA A 74 -4.07 23.07 -6.38
N LYS A 75 -3.29 22.93 -5.30
CA LYS A 75 -3.60 23.52 -4.00
C LYS A 75 -3.66 25.06 -4.06
N ASP A 76 -2.76 25.69 -4.81
CA ASP A 76 -2.68 27.16 -4.89
C ASP A 76 -3.74 27.76 -5.83
N GLN A 77 -4.16 27.04 -6.86
CA GLN A 77 -5.03 27.58 -7.92
C GLN A 77 -6.48 27.11 -7.82
N ILE A 78 -6.76 26.04 -7.10
CA ILE A 78 -8.11 25.46 -7.01
C ILE A 78 -8.62 25.59 -5.56
N PRO A 79 -9.60 26.46 -5.29
CA PRO A 79 -10.09 26.72 -3.92
C PRO A 79 -10.64 25.50 -3.20
N ASP A 80 -11.15 24.51 -3.94
CA ASP A 80 -11.72 23.27 -3.38
C ASP A 80 -10.66 22.23 -3.01
N VAL A 81 -9.38 22.48 -3.33
CA VAL A 81 -8.26 21.58 -2.96
C VAL A 81 -7.70 21.99 -1.61
N GLU A 82 -8.04 21.24 -0.57
CA GLU A 82 -7.62 21.49 0.80
C GLU A 82 -6.15 21.17 1.07
N GLY A 83 -5.62 20.15 0.36
CA GLY A 83 -4.25 19.71 0.50
C GLY A 83 -3.77 18.86 -0.65
N SER A 84 -2.47 18.68 -0.75
CA SER A 84 -1.85 17.76 -1.70
C SER A 84 -0.65 17.09 -1.06
N THR A 85 -0.51 15.78 -1.29
CA THR A 85 0.68 15.04 -0.85
C THR A 85 1.26 14.26 -2.01
N ARG A 86 2.52 13.94 -1.92
CA ARG A 86 3.22 13.19 -2.94
C ARG A 86 3.78 11.91 -2.37
N ILE A 87 3.65 10.85 -3.16
CA ILE A 87 4.19 9.54 -2.84
C ILE A 87 5.01 9.08 -4.04
N VAL A 88 6.27 8.75 -3.81
CA VAL A 88 7.17 8.23 -4.85
C VAL A 88 7.61 6.83 -4.49
N ASN A 89 7.41 5.88 -5.41
CA ASN A 89 7.97 4.55 -5.27
C ASN A 89 9.49 4.62 -5.37
N TYR A 90 10.16 4.02 -4.40
CA TYR A 90 11.60 4.00 -4.31
C TYR A 90 12.06 2.59 -3.95
N SER A 91 12.74 1.93 -4.86
CA SER A 91 13.24 0.56 -4.66
C SER A 91 14.76 0.58 -4.66
N ARG A 92 15.37 0.19 -3.56
CA ARG A 92 16.83 0.21 -3.37
C ARG A 92 17.28 -0.88 -2.42
N ILE A 93 18.59 -1.04 -2.35
CA ILE A 93 19.22 -1.99 -1.44
C ILE A 93 19.19 -1.45 -0.02
N LEU A 94 18.61 -2.23 0.88
CA LEU A 94 18.64 -2.00 2.32
C LEU A 94 19.81 -2.80 2.92
N ALA A 95 20.58 -2.17 3.77
CA ALA A 95 21.66 -2.79 4.53
C ALA A 95 21.67 -2.28 5.97
N THR A 96 22.19 -3.10 6.88
CA THR A 96 22.65 -2.72 8.22
C THR A 96 24.14 -2.44 8.17
N GLU A 97 24.75 -2.09 9.29
CA GLU A 97 26.22 -1.95 9.40
C GLU A 97 26.97 -3.25 9.12
N THR A 98 26.34 -4.39 9.34
CA THR A 98 26.98 -5.71 9.27
C THR A 98 26.52 -6.56 8.10
N GLU A 99 25.35 -6.31 7.53
CA GLU A 99 24.73 -7.19 6.55
C GLU A 99 23.90 -6.43 5.52
N GLN A 100 23.95 -6.88 4.27
CA GLN A 100 23.06 -6.45 3.23
C GLN A 100 21.78 -7.31 3.26
N ILE A 101 20.63 -6.67 3.48
CA ILE A 101 19.34 -7.36 3.63
C ILE A 101 18.73 -7.69 2.28
N GLY A 102 18.92 -6.83 1.29
CA GLY A 102 18.39 -7.02 -0.06
C GLY A 102 17.67 -5.79 -0.62
N VAL A 103 17.03 -5.98 -1.76
CA VAL A 103 16.22 -4.93 -2.38
C VAL A 103 14.89 -4.81 -1.64
N MET A 104 14.61 -3.63 -1.13
CA MET A 104 13.37 -3.29 -0.45
C MET A 104 12.65 -2.18 -1.17
N GLU A 105 11.34 -2.24 -1.13
CA GLU A 105 10.51 -1.17 -1.65
C GLU A 105 10.14 -0.20 -0.54
N ALA A 106 10.37 1.08 -0.81
CA ALA A 106 10.06 2.17 0.08
C ALA A 106 9.15 3.18 -0.60
N PHE A 107 8.41 3.93 0.19
CA PHE A 107 7.81 5.17 -0.25
C PHE A 107 8.63 6.36 0.24
N ARG A 108 8.94 7.26 -0.69
CA ARG A 108 9.26 8.63 -0.33
C ARG A 108 7.96 9.39 -0.21
N ILE A 109 7.75 9.96 0.96
CA ILE A 109 6.52 10.67 1.34
C ILE A 109 6.84 12.10 1.73
N MET A 110 5.85 12.98 1.63
CA MET A 110 5.93 14.33 2.17
C MET A 110 5.50 14.35 3.65
N PRO A 111 5.88 15.37 4.42
CA PRO A 111 5.51 15.48 5.83
C PRO A 111 4.02 15.43 6.12
N ASP A 112 3.19 15.91 5.17
CA ASP A 112 1.73 15.91 5.25
C ASP A 112 1.06 14.58 4.88
N PHE A 113 1.84 13.57 4.46
CA PHE A 113 1.33 12.24 4.09
C PHE A 113 0.42 11.62 5.17
N PHE A 114 0.79 11.77 6.44
CA PHE A 114 0.05 11.17 7.55
C PHE A 114 -1.28 11.88 7.85
N ASP A 115 -1.50 13.07 7.32
CA ASP A 115 -2.77 13.78 7.42
C ASP A 115 -3.79 13.21 6.43
N PHE A 116 -3.32 12.69 5.28
CA PHE A 116 -4.15 11.97 4.30
C PHE A 116 -4.31 10.49 4.63
N PHE A 117 -3.22 9.87 5.08
CA PHE A 117 -3.11 8.43 5.30
C PHE A 117 -2.61 8.14 6.71
N PRO A 118 -3.45 8.35 7.73
CA PRO A 118 -3.06 8.07 9.10
C PRO A 118 -2.70 6.60 9.27
N CYS A 119 -1.58 6.33 9.90
CA CYS A 119 -1.16 5.00 10.30
C CYS A 119 -0.98 4.92 11.82
N ARG A 120 -1.11 3.71 12.35
CA ARG A 120 -0.88 3.46 13.75
C ARG A 120 0.61 3.21 13.99
N PHE A 121 1.24 4.10 14.75
CA PHE A 121 2.60 3.88 15.24
C PHE A 121 2.59 2.96 16.46
N ILE A 122 3.48 1.97 16.46
CA ILE A 122 3.70 1.03 17.56
C ILE A 122 4.77 1.60 18.48
N ALA A 123 5.81 2.21 17.88
CA ALA A 123 6.89 2.87 18.58
C ALA A 123 7.31 4.13 17.78
N GLY A 124 7.77 5.17 18.47
CA GLY A 124 8.03 6.47 17.84
C GLY A 124 6.75 7.21 17.44
N GLY A 125 6.83 8.12 16.47
CA GLY A 125 5.71 8.89 15.99
C GLY A 125 5.99 9.64 14.70
N LYS A 126 4.95 10.29 14.14
CA LYS A 126 5.05 11.03 12.87
C LYS A 126 6.07 12.16 12.92
N GLU A 127 6.24 12.79 14.07
CA GLU A 127 7.18 13.89 14.26
C GLU A 127 8.63 13.46 14.00
N GLY A 128 8.99 12.24 14.42
CA GLY A 128 10.30 11.66 14.15
C GLY A 128 10.53 11.41 12.67
N VAL A 129 9.51 10.96 11.95
CA VAL A 129 9.60 10.68 10.51
C VAL A 129 9.84 11.94 9.69
N GLN A 130 9.33 13.08 10.14
CA GLN A 130 9.46 14.36 9.44
C GLN A 130 10.88 14.96 9.49
N VAL A 131 11.79 14.35 10.23
CA VAL A 131 13.19 14.79 10.31
C VAL A 131 13.96 14.21 9.12
N ALA A 132 14.74 15.03 8.44
CA ALA A 132 15.57 14.60 7.32
C ALA A 132 16.55 13.48 7.73
N GLY A 133 16.65 12.44 6.90
CA GLY A 133 17.47 11.27 7.20
C GLY A 133 16.82 10.27 8.16
N SER A 134 15.56 10.48 8.53
CA SER A 134 14.79 9.55 9.35
C SER A 134 13.91 8.67 8.49
N VAL A 135 13.67 7.44 8.97
CA VAL A 135 12.79 6.48 8.33
C VAL A 135 11.84 5.85 9.33
N ALA A 136 10.62 5.59 8.90
CA ALA A 136 9.72 4.69 9.60
C ALA A 136 9.70 3.34 8.88
N ILE A 137 9.63 2.27 9.67
CA ILE A 137 9.60 0.90 9.13
C ILE A 137 8.35 0.16 9.59
N SER A 138 7.91 -0.82 8.79
CA SER A 138 6.79 -1.67 9.14
C SER A 138 7.10 -2.56 10.33
N LYS A 139 6.07 -3.01 11.05
CA LYS A 139 6.21 -3.99 12.13
C LYS A 139 6.86 -5.28 11.63
N SER A 140 6.47 -5.74 10.45
CA SER A 140 7.03 -6.94 9.83
C SER A 140 8.52 -6.81 9.58
N LEU A 141 8.98 -5.68 9.05
CA LEU A 141 10.40 -5.41 8.84
C LEU A 141 11.14 -5.24 10.18
N ALA A 142 10.56 -4.51 11.12
CA ALA A 142 11.15 -4.36 12.46
C ALA A 142 11.39 -5.71 13.13
N THR A 143 10.41 -6.62 13.07
CA THR A 143 10.55 -7.98 13.63
C THR A 143 11.70 -8.76 13.00
N ARG A 144 11.91 -8.60 11.69
CA ARG A 144 13.03 -9.24 10.96
C ARG A 144 14.39 -8.66 11.34
N LEU A 145 14.44 -7.38 11.73
CA LEU A 145 15.66 -6.63 12.03
C LEU A 145 16.02 -6.58 13.52
N GLY A 146 15.28 -7.26 14.38
CA GLY A 146 15.59 -7.35 15.81
C GLY A 146 14.51 -6.79 16.74
N GLY A 147 13.30 -6.57 16.23
CA GLY A 147 12.13 -6.17 17.03
C GLY A 147 12.08 -4.68 17.32
N GLU A 148 11.47 -4.31 18.46
CA GLU A 148 11.22 -2.90 18.82
C GLU A 148 12.51 -2.13 19.17
N ASP A 149 13.59 -2.82 19.52
CA ASP A 149 14.90 -2.23 19.80
C ASP A 149 15.59 -1.64 18.56
N ILE A 150 14.90 -1.63 17.41
CA ILE A 150 15.38 -1.06 16.15
C ILE A 150 15.35 0.47 16.16
N ILE A 151 14.55 1.10 17.03
CA ILE A 151 14.47 2.56 17.13
C ILE A 151 15.83 3.16 17.46
N GLY A 152 16.23 4.18 16.73
CA GLY A 152 17.53 4.85 16.87
C GLY A 152 18.68 4.14 16.17
N LYS A 153 18.48 2.93 15.65
CA LYS A 153 19.52 2.25 14.87
C LYS A 153 19.64 2.85 13.48
N THR A 154 20.82 2.70 12.93
CA THR A 154 21.15 3.15 11.58
C THR A 154 20.87 2.05 10.58
N LEU A 155 20.20 2.42 9.51
CA LEU A 155 20.04 1.64 8.30
C LEU A 155 20.69 2.37 7.13
N TYR A 156 21.17 1.63 6.16
CA TYR A 156 21.72 2.17 4.92
C TYR A 156 20.79 1.84 3.77
N PHE A 157 20.28 2.88 3.12
CA PHE A 157 19.40 2.74 1.98
C PHE A 157 20.10 3.30 0.76
N ASP A 158 20.56 2.42 -0.13
CA ASP A 158 21.42 2.74 -1.28
C ASP A 158 22.72 3.47 -0.87
N GLY A 159 23.31 3.07 0.26
CA GLY A 159 24.50 3.69 0.83
C GLY A 159 24.28 5.00 1.59
N GLN A 160 23.05 5.53 1.57
CA GLN A 160 22.67 6.68 2.40
C GLN A 160 22.28 6.23 3.81
N GLN A 161 22.87 6.86 4.80
CA GLN A 161 22.56 6.59 6.20
C GLN A 161 21.19 7.16 6.57
N CYS A 162 20.34 6.32 7.17
CA CYS A 162 19.05 6.68 7.70
C CYS A 162 18.89 6.17 9.13
N THR A 163 18.23 6.95 9.98
CA THR A 163 17.95 6.55 11.37
C THR A 163 16.51 6.09 11.49
N VAL A 164 16.29 4.92 12.07
CA VAL A 164 14.94 4.42 12.36
C VAL A 164 14.33 5.26 13.49
N CYS A 165 13.28 6.00 13.19
CA CYS A 165 12.61 6.89 14.15
C CYS A 165 11.24 6.39 14.60
N ALA A 166 10.61 5.51 13.82
CA ALA A 166 9.30 4.98 14.14
C ALA A 166 9.08 3.59 13.56
N VAL A 167 8.22 2.83 14.23
CA VAL A 167 7.68 1.55 13.76
C VAL A 167 6.17 1.70 13.63
N TYR A 168 5.62 1.42 12.44
CA TYR A 168 4.18 1.48 12.19
C TYR A 168 3.57 0.10 11.97
N GLU A 169 2.29 -0.04 12.22
CA GLU A 169 1.53 -1.26 11.95
C GLU A 169 1.41 -1.46 10.45
N ASP A 170 1.63 -2.71 10.00
CA ASP A 170 1.60 -3.04 8.56
C ASP A 170 0.30 -2.55 7.90
N PHE A 171 0.42 -1.97 6.73
CA PHE A 171 -0.73 -1.52 5.96
C PHE A 171 -1.53 -2.72 5.44
N LYS A 172 -2.69 -2.95 6.06
CA LYS A 172 -3.65 -3.98 5.64
C LYS A 172 -4.76 -3.35 4.82
N ASP A 173 -5.25 -4.08 3.80
CA ASP A 173 -6.35 -3.62 2.93
C ASP A 173 -6.13 -2.19 2.37
N SER A 174 -4.87 -1.84 2.10
CA SER A 174 -4.44 -0.52 1.68
C SER A 174 -3.83 -0.54 0.29
N ILE A 175 -3.88 0.62 -0.39
CA ILE A 175 -3.10 0.87 -1.62
C ILE A 175 -1.58 0.82 -1.36
N PHE A 176 -1.16 0.86 -0.09
CA PHE A 176 0.24 0.83 0.35
C PHE A 176 0.68 -0.57 0.82
N HIS A 177 -0.09 -1.59 0.49
CA HIS A 177 0.25 -2.98 0.81
C HIS A 177 1.69 -3.32 0.37
N GLU A 178 2.40 -4.10 1.19
CA GLU A 178 3.78 -4.54 0.95
C GLU A 178 4.85 -3.43 0.96
N ARG A 179 4.57 -2.28 1.53
CA ARG A 179 5.58 -1.24 1.71
C ARG A 179 6.09 -1.24 3.13
N ASP A 180 7.37 -1.56 3.26
CA ASP A 180 8.00 -1.76 4.56
C ASP A 180 8.74 -0.52 5.08
N ILE A 181 8.98 0.48 4.22
CA ILE A 181 9.81 1.63 4.57
C ILE A 181 9.14 2.92 4.07
N LEU A 182 9.02 3.88 4.97
CA LEU A 182 8.60 5.25 4.67
C LEU A 182 9.76 6.20 4.95
N ILE A 183 10.18 6.95 3.93
CA ILE A 183 11.25 7.95 4.00
C ILE A 183 10.62 9.31 3.78
N CYS A 184 10.77 10.23 4.73
CA CYS A 184 10.28 11.58 4.55
C CYS A 184 11.24 12.40 3.69
N ASP A 185 10.74 12.94 2.59
CA ASP A 185 11.41 13.93 1.77
C ASP A 185 10.99 15.33 2.22
N ASN A 186 11.90 16.02 2.86
CA ASN A 186 11.74 17.44 3.20
C ASN A 186 12.12 18.34 2.02
N TYR A 187 11.61 18.07 0.82
CA TYR A 187 11.79 19.02 -0.28
C TYR A 187 10.68 20.10 -0.21
N PRO A 188 11.01 21.29 0.26
CA PRO A 188 10.02 22.34 0.49
C PRO A 188 9.51 22.98 -0.79
N ASP A 189 10.17 22.74 -1.95
CA ASP A 189 9.84 23.46 -3.18
C ASP A 189 9.92 22.56 -4.42
N ALA A 190 8.97 22.78 -5.33
CA ALA A 190 8.93 22.14 -6.64
C ALA A 190 10.14 22.54 -7.53
N SER A 191 10.81 23.63 -7.23
CA SER A 191 11.95 24.16 -7.99
C SER A 191 13.24 23.35 -7.80
N GLU A 192 13.37 22.57 -6.74
CA GLU A 192 14.55 21.74 -6.47
C GLU A 192 14.58 20.40 -7.22
N TYR A 193 13.56 20.11 -8.06
CA TYR A 193 13.59 18.91 -8.88
C TYR A 193 14.37 19.13 -10.16
N PRO A 194 15.56 18.51 -10.32
CA PRO A 194 16.40 18.69 -11.52
C PRO A 194 15.74 18.23 -12.82
N TYR A 195 14.62 17.53 -12.74
CA TYR A 195 13.86 17.05 -13.91
C TYR A 195 12.81 18.03 -14.43
N LEU A 196 12.64 19.20 -13.80
CA LEU A 196 11.70 20.23 -14.27
C LEU A 196 12.30 21.23 -15.26
N ASN A 197 13.61 21.19 -15.45
CA ASN A 197 14.30 22.17 -16.30
C ASN A 197 14.46 21.76 -17.76
N HIS A 198 13.81 20.72 -18.22
CA HIS A 198 13.83 20.28 -19.62
C HIS A 198 12.41 20.26 -20.22
N ILE A 199 11.86 21.44 -20.39
CA ILE A 199 10.83 21.74 -21.42
C ILE A 199 11.14 23.09 -22.03
#